data_7493379133c961303312b004f4b73b35
#
_entry.id   7493379133c961303312b004f4b73b35
#
_cell.length_a   1.000
_cell.length_b   1.000
_cell.length_c   1.000
_cell.angle_alpha   90.00
_cell.angle_beta   90.00
_cell.angle_gamma   90.00
#
_symmetry.space_group_name_H-M   'P 1'
#
loop_
_entity.id
_entity.type
_entity.pdbx_description
1 polymer ?
#
loop_
_entity_poly.entity_id
_entity_poly.type
_entity_poly.pdbx_seq_one_letter_code
_entity_poly.pdbx_strand_id
1 'polypeptide(L)'
;MNNSTKPTILVVEDELPLLKVITDKLEKDGFAVLTSRSVERAFSTELADADTGTISMSSVELALKYIEDLEKVDAIWLDHNLLGSEDGLDFVTKFKANGGKWSEIPIFVVSNTSSRELVATYAKLGVSHYYIKAEHRLDAIIADIRTELAKPA
;
A
#
# COMPACT_ATOMS: atom_id res chain seq x y z
N MET A 1 -29.20 -2.30 7.69
CA MET A 1 -28.71 -2.60 7.12
C MET A 1 -27.54 -2.41 6.83
N ASN A 2 -26.87 -2.83 6.91
CA ASN A 2 -25.58 -2.66 6.84
C ASN A 2 -25.00 -3.07 5.65
N ASN A 3 -25.05 -2.28 4.70
CA ASN A 3 -24.29 -2.47 3.54
C ASN A 3 -22.94 -1.83 3.68
N SER A 4 -22.36 -1.98 4.83
CA SER A 4 -21.04 -1.46 4.97
C SER A 4 -20.12 -2.30 4.12
N THR A 5 -19.67 -1.74 3.04
CA THR A 5 -18.60 -2.32 2.27
C THR A 5 -17.36 -2.40 3.16
N LYS A 6 -16.65 -3.50 3.07
CA LYS A 6 -15.39 -3.66 3.79
C LYS A 6 -14.41 -2.57 3.38
N PRO A 7 -13.70 -1.98 4.33
CA PRO A 7 -12.61 -1.06 3.95
C PRO A 7 -11.58 -1.80 3.10
N THR A 8 -11.05 -1.11 2.12
CA THR A 8 -10.08 -1.69 1.20
C THR A 8 -8.67 -1.20 1.51
N ILE A 9 -7.75 -2.15 1.68
CA ILE A 9 -6.35 -1.87 1.95
C ILE A 9 -5.54 -2.23 0.73
N LEU A 10 -4.76 -1.29 0.22
CA LEU A 10 -3.80 -1.59 -0.84
C LEU A 10 -2.48 -1.99 -0.17
N VAL A 11 -2.00 -3.18 -0.46
CA VAL A 11 -0.74 -3.67 0.09
C VAL A 11 0.33 -3.62 -1.00
N VAL A 12 1.33 -2.78 -0.79
CA VAL A 12 2.46 -2.64 -1.70
C VAL A 12 3.65 -3.38 -1.08
N GLU A 13 3.80 -4.63 -1.44
CA GLU A 13 4.79 -5.55 -0.90
C GLU A 13 5.19 -6.54 -1.98
N ASP A 14 6.47 -6.70 -2.22
CA ASP A 14 6.99 -7.57 -3.30
C ASP A 14 7.39 -8.97 -2.84
N GLU A 15 7.62 -9.17 -1.56
CA GLU A 15 7.99 -10.48 -1.04
C GLU A 15 6.76 -11.35 -0.90
N LEU A 16 6.61 -12.33 -1.78
CA LEU A 16 5.39 -13.14 -1.88
C LEU A 16 4.93 -13.84 -0.62
N PRO A 17 5.82 -14.54 0.12
CA PRO A 17 5.37 -15.19 1.36
C PRO A 17 4.81 -14.20 2.37
N LEU A 18 5.47 -13.06 2.51
CA LEU A 18 5.01 -12.03 3.44
C LEU A 18 3.71 -11.40 2.96
N LEU A 19 3.59 -11.13 1.68
CA LEU A 19 2.37 -10.59 1.08
C LEU A 19 1.17 -11.48 1.38
N LYS A 20 1.37 -12.81 1.26
CA LYS A 20 0.31 -13.76 1.54
C LYS A 20 -0.12 -13.71 3.02
N VAL A 21 0.82 -13.65 3.93
CA VAL A 21 0.53 -13.59 5.37
C VAL A 21 -0.22 -12.30 5.70
N ILE A 22 0.22 -11.18 5.16
CA ILE A 22 -0.42 -9.88 5.39
C ILE A 22 -1.85 -9.91 4.85
N THR A 23 -2.02 -10.41 3.63
CA THR A 23 -3.33 -10.49 2.99
C THR A 23 -4.29 -11.36 3.81
N ASP A 24 -3.85 -12.55 4.22
CA ASP A 24 -4.68 -13.47 4.99
C ASP A 24 -5.12 -12.84 6.32
N LYS A 25 -4.22 -12.15 7.01
CA LYS A 25 -4.54 -11.52 8.29
C LYS A 25 -5.49 -10.34 8.12
N LEU A 26 -5.30 -9.53 7.09
CA LEU A 26 -6.19 -8.41 6.82
C LEU A 26 -7.60 -8.91 6.46
N GLU A 27 -7.68 -9.93 5.62
CA GLU A 27 -8.97 -10.50 5.23
C GLU A 27 -9.71 -11.11 6.42
N LYS A 28 -9.00 -11.81 7.30
CA LYS A 28 -9.58 -12.34 8.52
C LYS A 28 -10.14 -11.24 9.40
N ASP A 29 -9.52 -10.09 9.35
CA ASP A 29 -9.92 -8.96 10.18
C ASP A 29 -11.02 -8.11 9.54
N GLY A 30 -11.54 -8.53 8.40
CA GLY A 30 -12.68 -7.90 7.76
C GLY A 30 -12.35 -6.85 6.71
N PHE A 31 -11.11 -6.82 6.23
CA PHE A 31 -10.72 -5.89 5.18
C PHE A 31 -10.75 -6.56 3.81
N ALA A 32 -11.05 -5.77 2.79
CA ALA A 32 -10.80 -6.18 1.42
C ALA A 32 -9.36 -5.79 1.10
N VAL A 33 -8.66 -6.62 0.36
CA VAL A 33 -7.24 -6.41 0.08
C VAL A 33 -6.98 -6.37 -1.41
N LEU A 34 -6.27 -5.31 -1.82
CA LEU A 34 -5.72 -5.21 -3.17
C LEU A 34 -4.21 -5.30 -3.01
N THR A 35 -3.56 -6.03 -3.89
CA THR A 35 -2.11 -6.18 -3.81
C THR A 35 -1.45 -5.64 -5.07
N SER A 36 -0.19 -5.28 -4.97
CA SER A 36 0.59 -4.86 -6.13
C SER A 36 0.63 -5.96 -7.20
N ARG A 37 0.57 -7.22 -6.78
CA ARG A 37 0.51 -8.36 -7.70
C ARG A 37 -0.82 -8.42 -8.45
N SER A 38 -1.93 -8.15 -7.77
CA SER A 38 -3.24 -8.12 -8.41
C SER A 38 -3.30 -7.03 -9.44
N VAL A 39 -2.72 -5.88 -9.11
CA VAL A 39 -2.61 -4.74 -10.01
C VAL A 39 -1.82 -5.12 -11.25
N GLU A 40 -0.67 -5.74 -11.05
CA GLU A 40 0.18 -6.19 -12.15
C GLU A 40 -0.57 -7.14 -13.09
N ARG A 41 -1.28 -8.09 -12.54
CA ARG A 41 -2.05 -9.04 -13.36
C ARG A 41 -3.14 -8.37 -14.16
N ALA A 42 -3.87 -7.44 -13.55
CA ALA A 42 -4.93 -6.71 -14.22
C ALA A 42 -4.38 -5.94 -15.42
N PHE A 43 -3.29 -5.21 -15.21
CA PHE A 43 -2.68 -4.44 -16.27
C PHE A 43 -1.98 -5.32 -17.30
N SER A 44 -1.42 -6.46 -16.89
CA SER A 44 -0.85 -7.42 -17.83
C SER A 44 -1.89 -7.94 -18.80
N THR A 45 -3.08 -8.20 -18.32
CA THR A 45 -4.17 -8.67 -19.16
C THR A 45 -4.61 -7.60 -20.16
N GLU A 46 -4.71 -6.36 -19.72
CA GLU A 46 -5.08 -5.26 -20.58
C GLU A 46 -4.01 -4.94 -21.62
N LEU A 47 -2.74 -5.04 -21.22
CA LEU A 47 -1.61 -4.72 -22.08
C LEU A 47 -1.13 -5.92 -22.90
N ALA A 48 -1.67 -7.10 -22.67
CA ALA A 48 -1.33 -8.27 -23.47
C ALA A 48 -1.70 -8.10 -24.93
N ASP A 49 -2.59 -7.16 -25.22
CA ASP A 49 -2.94 -6.85 -26.60
C ASP A 49 -1.94 -5.87 -27.23
N ALA A 50 -1.04 -5.31 -26.44
CA ALA A 50 0.00 -4.45 -26.98
C ALA A 50 1.14 -5.33 -27.51
N ASP A 51 1.74 -4.89 -28.59
CA ASP A 51 2.72 -5.67 -29.31
C ASP A 51 3.96 -6.13 -28.56
N THR A 52 4.15 -5.72 -27.35
CA THR A 52 5.42 -5.98 -26.68
C THR A 52 5.40 -7.11 -25.65
N GLY A 53 4.23 -7.54 -25.20
CA GLY A 53 4.14 -8.67 -24.29
C GLY A 53 4.86 -8.54 -22.95
N THR A 54 5.59 -7.45 -22.71
CA THR A 54 6.33 -7.27 -21.48
C THR A 54 5.99 -5.93 -20.88
N ILE A 55 5.51 -5.94 -19.64
CA ILE A 55 5.24 -4.72 -18.93
C ILE A 55 6.43 -4.44 -18.04
N SER A 56 7.08 -3.31 -18.30
CA SER A 56 8.24 -2.91 -17.54
C SER A 56 7.89 -1.79 -16.56
N MET A 57 6.84 -2.00 -15.77
CA MET A 57 6.43 -1.02 -14.78
C MET A 57 6.88 -1.47 -13.39
N SER A 58 7.36 -0.53 -12.59
CA SER A 58 7.72 -0.81 -11.22
C SER A 58 6.47 -1.03 -10.37
N SER A 59 6.62 -1.66 -9.20
CA SER A 59 5.51 -1.83 -8.26
C SER A 59 4.91 -0.49 -7.86
N VAL A 60 5.75 0.54 -7.75
CA VAL A 60 5.29 1.88 -7.42
C VAL A 60 4.39 2.43 -8.51
N GLU A 61 4.83 2.32 -9.77
CA GLU A 61 4.04 2.81 -10.90
C GLU A 61 2.71 2.09 -11.04
N LEU A 62 2.72 0.77 -10.88
CA LEU A 62 1.51 -0.04 -10.95
C LEU A 62 0.53 0.34 -9.86
N ALA A 63 1.03 0.51 -8.63
CA ALA A 63 0.18 0.86 -7.50
C ALA A 63 -0.47 2.24 -7.70
N LEU A 64 0.31 3.20 -8.18
CA LEU A 64 -0.20 4.55 -8.43
C LEU A 64 -1.25 4.55 -9.52
N LYS A 65 -1.02 3.81 -10.58
CA LYS A 65 -1.98 3.70 -11.67
C LYS A 65 -3.27 3.03 -11.21
N TYR A 66 -3.15 2.03 -10.36
CA TYR A 66 -4.29 1.33 -9.81
C TYR A 66 -5.16 2.24 -8.93
N ILE A 67 -4.52 3.06 -8.11
CA ILE A 67 -5.22 4.03 -7.27
C ILE A 67 -5.97 5.04 -8.15
N GLU A 68 -5.35 5.45 -9.24
CA GLU A 68 -5.95 6.37 -10.19
C GLU A 68 -7.20 5.77 -10.84
N ASP A 69 -7.13 4.49 -11.22
CA ASP A 69 -8.23 3.82 -11.92
C ASP A 69 -9.33 3.31 -10.99
N LEU A 70 -8.95 2.92 -9.77
CA LEU A 70 -9.88 2.37 -8.81
C LEU A 70 -10.09 3.34 -7.66
N GLU A 71 -11.17 3.99 -7.65
CA GLU A 71 -11.46 5.05 -6.70
C GLU A 71 -11.58 4.64 -5.23
N LYS A 72 -11.30 3.37 -4.88
CA LYS A 72 -11.60 2.93 -3.56
C LYS A 72 -10.45 2.28 -2.85
N VAL A 73 -9.60 3.08 -2.29
CA VAL A 73 -8.57 2.61 -1.37
C VAL A 73 -8.72 3.41 -0.09
N ASP A 74 -8.93 2.73 1.01
CA ASP A 74 -9.13 3.40 2.31
C ASP A 74 -7.84 3.59 3.08
N ALA A 75 -6.87 2.70 2.88
CA ALA A 75 -5.55 2.82 3.52
C ALA A 75 -4.51 2.08 2.67
N ILE A 76 -3.26 2.42 2.86
CA ILE A 76 -2.15 1.80 2.14
C ILE A 76 -1.18 1.19 3.14
N TRP A 77 -0.84 -0.08 2.93
CA TRP A 77 0.23 -0.77 3.65
C TRP A 77 1.43 -0.78 2.72
N LEU A 78 2.47 -0.09 3.10
CA LEU A 78 3.61 0.14 2.21
C LEU A 78 4.91 -0.40 2.79
N ASP A 79 5.58 -1.30 2.06
CA ASP A 79 6.94 -1.70 2.40
C ASP A 79 7.90 -0.68 1.81
N HIS A 80 8.89 -0.28 2.59
CA HIS A 80 9.91 0.64 2.10
C HIS A 80 10.81 -0.01 1.05
N ASN A 81 11.17 -1.28 1.28
CA ASN A 81 12.09 -1.99 0.39
C ASN A 81 11.36 -2.73 -0.70
N LEU A 82 11.19 -2.09 -1.83
CA LEU A 82 10.51 -2.67 -2.99
C LEU A 82 11.52 -3.09 -4.05
N LEU A 83 11.15 -4.08 -4.85
CA LEU A 83 11.98 -4.53 -5.94
C LEU A 83 11.97 -3.49 -7.06
N GLY A 84 13.10 -3.33 -7.72
CA GLY A 84 13.25 -2.37 -8.80
C GLY A 84 13.98 -1.12 -8.35
N SER A 85 13.88 -0.07 -9.15
CA SER A 85 14.62 1.17 -8.90
C SER A 85 13.91 2.15 -7.98
N GLU A 86 12.64 1.88 -7.65
CA GLU A 86 11.86 2.77 -6.82
C GLU A 86 11.51 2.11 -5.49
N ASP A 87 11.53 2.89 -4.41
CA ASP A 87 11.23 2.42 -3.07
C ASP A 87 9.96 3.08 -2.51
N GLY A 88 9.68 2.85 -1.23
CA GLY A 88 8.51 3.42 -0.59
C GLY A 88 8.50 4.94 -0.58
N LEU A 89 9.68 5.58 -0.48
CA LEU A 89 9.76 7.05 -0.53
C LEU A 89 9.34 7.58 -1.89
N ASP A 90 9.74 6.89 -2.95
CA ASP A 90 9.34 7.26 -4.30
C ASP A 90 7.83 7.14 -4.45
N PHE A 91 7.25 6.08 -3.90
CA PHE A 91 5.81 5.90 -3.92
C PHE A 91 5.09 7.05 -3.23
N VAL A 92 5.49 7.38 -2.00
CA VAL A 92 4.84 8.44 -1.23
C VAL A 92 4.99 9.78 -1.91
N THR A 93 6.17 10.07 -2.43
CA THR A 93 6.44 11.32 -3.12
C THR A 93 5.52 11.50 -4.31
N LYS A 94 5.40 10.47 -5.15
CA LYS A 94 4.52 10.50 -6.32
C LYS A 94 3.05 10.54 -5.93
N PHE A 95 2.69 9.79 -4.90
CA PHE A 95 1.32 9.73 -4.40
C PHE A 95 0.87 11.12 -3.89
N LYS A 96 1.70 11.76 -3.09
CA LYS A 96 1.37 13.07 -2.54
C LYS A 96 1.35 14.16 -3.62
N ALA A 97 2.15 14.02 -4.66
CA ALA A 97 2.19 14.97 -5.76
C ALA A 97 0.87 15.04 -6.52
N ASN A 98 0.07 13.98 -6.49
CA ASN A 98 -1.23 13.99 -7.17
C ASN A 98 -2.30 14.77 -6.39
N GLY A 99 -2.07 15.03 -5.11
CA GLY A 99 -2.96 15.88 -4.31
C GLY A 99 -4.40 15.38 -4.19
N GLY A 100 -5.31 16.29 -3.88
CA GLY A 100 -6.73 15.99 -3.80
C GLY A 100 -7.08 14.98 -2.72
N LYS A 101 -8.10 14.14 -2.98
CA LYS A 101 -8.56 13.15 -2.02
C LYS A 101 -7.51 12.10 -1.66
N TRP A 102 -6.50 11.94 -2.51
CA TRP A 102 -5.44 10.97 -2.27
C TRP A 102 -4.60 11.35 -1.05
N SER A 103 -4.40 12.65 -0.83
CA SER A 103 -3.60 13.10 0.30
C SER A 103 -4.21 12.75 1.65
N GLU A 104 -5.47 12.37 1.67
CA GLU A 104 -6.18 12.01 2.89
C GLU A 104 -6.12 10.52 3.19
N ILE A 105 -5.66 9.71 2.26
CA ILE A 105 -5.56 8.27 2.49
C ILE A 105 -4.37 7.98 3.39
N PRO A 106 -4.59 7.36 4.57
CA PRO A 106 -3.48 7.09 5.48
C PRO A 106 -2.55 6.01 4.93
N ILE A 107 -1.26 6.23 5.11
CA ILE A 107 -0.22 5.30 4.68
C ILE A 107 0.48 4.74 5.91
N PHE A 108 0.57 3.42 5.98
CA PHE A 108 1.23 2.70 7.06
C PHE A 108 2.48 2.06 6.49
N VAL A 109 3.64 2.64 6.81
CA VAL A 109 4.92 2.13 6.31
C VAL A 109 5.40 1.05 7.25
N VAL A 110 5.73 -0.11 6.70
CA VAL A 110 6.22 -1.25 7.47
C VAL A 110 7.56 -1.68 6.87
N SER A 111 8.63 -1.54 7.65
CA SER A 111 9.98 -1.72 7.11
C SER A 111 10.89 -2.44 8.09
N ASN A 112 11.97 -3.04 7.58
CA ASN A 112 13.01 -3.62 8.42
C ASN A 112 13.99 -2.56 8.92
N THR A 113 13.92 -1.36 8.39
CA THR A 113 14.87 -0.30 8.67
C THR A 113 14.46 0.56 9.86
N SER A 114 15.38 0.74 10.82
CA SER A 114 15.14 1.58 11.99
C SER A 114 15.84 2.94 11.91
N SER A 115 16.26 3.36 10.73
CA SER A 115 16.95 4.62 10.52
C SER A 115 16.07 5.83 10.92
N ARG A 116 16.60 6.67 11.79
CA ARG A 116 15.91 7.89 12.21
C ARG A 116 15.72 8.85 11.05
N GLU A 117 16.71 8.87 10.14
CA GLU A 117 16.63 9.72 8.96
C GLU A 117 15.48 9.31 8.05
N LEU A 118 15.31 8.01 7.86
CA LEU A 118 14.26 7.48 7.03
C LEU A 118 12.88 7.78 7.63
N VAL A 119 12.73 7.53 8.93
CA VAL A 119 11.48 7.83 9.63
C VAL A 119 11.15 9.31 9.52
N ALA A 120 12.14 10.18 9.72
CA ALA A 120 11.96 11.62 9.63
C ALA A 120 11.57 12.05 8.21
N THR A 121 12.15 11.41 7.19
CA THR A 121 11.82 11.70 5.80
C THR A 121 10.36 11.36 5.49
N TYR A 122 9.90 10.20 5.94
CA TYR A 122 8.50 9.82 5.76
C TYR A 122 7.57 10.79 6.51
N ALA A 123 7.95 11.18 7.73
CA ALA A 123 7.16 12.14 8.50
C ALA A 123 7.01 13.47 7.77
N LYS A 124 8.08 13.94 7.13
CA LYS A 124 8.04 15.18 6.34
C LYS A 124 7.10 15.06 5.14
N LEU A 125 6.94 13.86 4.63
CA LEU A 125 6.03 13.60 3.53
C LEU A 125 4.58 13.39 3.99
N GLY A 126 4.35 13.51 5.29
CA GLY A 126 3.00 13.38 5.84
C GLY A 126 2.60 11.98 6.29
N VAL A 127 3.55 11.05 6.34
CA VAL A 127 3.30 9.69 6.82
C VAL A 127 3.42 9.70 8.34
N SER A 128 2.35 9.37 9.03
CA SER A 128 2.30 9.37 10.50
C SER A 128 2.45 7.97 11.10
N HIS A 129 2.45 6.93 10.29
CA HIS A 129 2.53 5.56 10.77
C HIS A 129 3.73 4.84 10.15
N TYR A 130 4.72 4.58 10.96
CA TYR A 130 5.91 3.86 10.53
C TYR A 130 6.20 2.75 11.53
N TYR A 131 6.31 1.52 11.04
CA TYR A 131 6.53 0.34 11.88
C TYR A 131 7.78 -0.40 11.45
N ILE A 132 8.57 -0.82 12.42
CA ILE A 132 9.74 -1.66 12.18
C ILE A 132 9.29 -3.11 12.32
N LYS A 133 9.45 -3.91 11.26
CA LYS A 133 8.95 -5.29 11.21
C LYS A 133 9.39 -6.14 12.41
N ALA A 134 10.63 -5.98 12.84
CA ALA A 134 11.15 -6.75 13.96
C ALA A 134 10.57 -6.37 15.31
N GLU A 135 10.00 -5.19 15.43
CA GLU A 135 9.48 -4.66 16.68
C GLU A 135 7.97 -4.66 16.81
N HIS A 136 7.25 -4.87 15.70
CA HIS A 136 5.80 -4.82 15.69
C HIS A 136 5.17 -6.06 15.08
N ARG A 137 4.21 -6.61 15.78
CA ARG A 137 3.47 -7.77 15.28
C ARG A 137 2.45 -7.29 14.26
N LEU A 138 2.16 -8.11 13.26
CA LEU A 138 1.18 -7.78 12.23
C LEU A 138 -0.19 -7.47 12.85
N ASP A 139 -0.60 -8.21 13.86
CA ASP A 139 -1.88 -7.99 14.53
C ASP A 139 -1.98 -6.58 15.13
N ALA A 140 -0.88 -6.07 15.69
CA ALA A 140 -0.85 -4.73 16.27
C ALA A 140 -0.96 -3.66 15.18
N ILE A 141 -0.29 -3.85 14.06
CA ILE A 141 -0.36 -2.92 12.95
C ILE A 141 -1.79 -2.89 12.39
N ILE A 142 -2.40 -4.05 12.23
CA ILE A 142 -3.78 -4.16 11.72
C ILE A 142 -4.76 -3.48 12.67
N ALA A 143 -4.56 -3.62 13.98
CA ALA A 143 -5.40 -2.95 14.97
C ALA A 143 -5.30 -1.42 14.83
N ASP A 144 -4.10 -0.91 14.57
CA ASP A 144 -3.89 0.53 14.35
C ASP A 144 -4.58 1.01 13.07
N ILE A 145 -4.56 0.21 12.02
CA ILE A 145 -5.26 0.51 10.78
C ILE A 145 -6.77 0.62 11.06
N ARG A 146 -7.30 -0.34 11.79
CA ARG A 146 -8.72 -0.33 12.15
C ARG A 146 -9.08 0.92 12.95
N THR A 147 -8.24 1.28 13.91
CA THR A 147 -8.46 2.47 14.73
C THR A 147 -8.45 3.73 13.88
N GLU A 148 -7.50 3.82 12.96
CA GLU A 148 -7.38 4.99 12.10
C GLU A 148 -8.61 5.14 11.20
N LEU A 149 -9.08 4.05 10.60
CA LEU A 149 -10.22 4.06 9.70
C LEU A 149 -11.55 4.28 10.42
N ALA A 150 -11.60 4.03 11.72
CA ALA A 150 -12.80 4.27 12.52
C ALA A 150 -12.93 5.72 12.95
N LYS A 151 -11.92 6.55 12.80
CA LYS A 151 -11.98 7.96 13.20
C LYS A 151 -12.94 8.70 12.29
N PRO A 152 -13.73 9.61 12.85
CA PRO A 152 -14.61 10.43 12.01
C PRO A 152 -13.78 11.32 11.09
N ALA A 153 -14.32 11.55 9.92
CA ALA A 153 -13.68 12.39 8.92
C ALA A 153 -13.64 13.84 9.35
#